data_d499403da2e6e81c6d7e3886980803a7
#
_entry.id   d499403da2e6e81c6d7e3886980803a7
#
_cell.length_a   1.000
_cell.length_b   1.000
_cell.length_c   1.000
_cell.angle_alpha   90.00
_cell.angle_beta   90.00
_cell.angle_gamma   90.00
#
_symmetry.space_group_name_H-M   'P 1'
#
loop_
_entity.id
_entity.type
_entity.pdbx_description
1 polymer ?
#
loop_
_entity_poly.entity_id
_entity_poly.type
_entity_poly.pdbx_seq_one_letter_code
_entity_poly.pdbx_strand_id
1 'polypeptide(L)'
;MRRFGLGLVLLASMALLACSDDPPKDTDMRSTTELYVLKGVKYMESGRLDVARQDLERAVELDDKNAEAHNALGVLFERLNRPEDAEKEYKRVLTLDEGNYAAMNNYGRLECSQGKYDLAMRRFQILIDSKLYPTPWLALTNAGLCAKSKGSAVDAETYLRKALEINPNFPPALLELAKLTLENGNYLSARAFLQRYETLIQPTPESLLIGVQTEQALGNSKEADAYRKKLQIVFPDSKEALRSRKSHVAH
;
A
#
# COMPACT_ATOMS: atom_id res chain seq x y z
N MET A 1 -71.81 22.44 64.10
CA MET A 1 -70.66 21.51 63.97
C MET A 1 -70.16 21.63 62.54
N ARG A 2 -69.04 22.34 62.36
CA ARG A 2 -68.43 22.61 61.03
C ARG A 2 -67.39 21.59 60.73
N ARG A 3 -67.54 20.88 59.64
CA ARG A 3 -66.47 19.97 59.08
C ARG A 3 -65.68 20.76 58.06
N PHE A 4 -64.41 20.93 58.35
CA PHE A 4 -63.39 21.42 57.36
C PHE A 4 -62.90 20.28 56.52
N GLY A 5 -63.07 20.39 55.21
CA GLY A 5 -62.46 19.49 54.23
C GLY A 5 -61.10 20.02 53.83
N LEU A 6 -60.08 19.21 54.02
CA LEU A 6 -58.70 19.46 53.58
C LEU A 6 -58.56 19.08 52.10
N GLY A 7 -58.41 20.08 51.24
CA GLY A 7 -58.10 19.84 49.85
C GLY A 7 -56.56 19.53 49.65
N LEU A 8 -56.27 18.39 49.18
CA LEU A 8 -54.92 17.98 48.82
C LEU A 8 -54.56 18.49 47.40
N VAL A 9 -53.70 19.48 47.32
CA VAL A 9 -53.14 19.97 46.05
C VAL A 9 -51.96 19.08 45.65
N LEU A 10 -52.15 18.25 44.64
CA LEU A 10 -51.03 17.48 43.99
C LEU A 10 -50.32 18.44 43.04
N LEU A 11 -49.13 18.88 43.44
CA LEU A 11 -48.16 19.50 42.56
C LEU A 11 -47.49 18.42 41.69
N ALA A 12 -47.89 18.32 40.43
CA ALA A 12 -47.18 17.53 39.42
C ALA A 12 -45.93 18.29 39.03
N SER A 13 -44.75 17.85 39.53
CA SER A 13 -43.45 18.30 39.07
C SER A 13 -43.15 17.68 37.71
N MET A 14 -43.30 18.48 36.66
CA MET A 14 -42.88 18.17 35.31
C MET A 14 -41.36 18.27 35.26
N ALA A 15 -40.66 17.11 35.34
CA ALA A 15 -39.22 17.03 35.11
C ALA A 15 -38.99 17.24 33.60
N LEU A 16 -38.53 18.42 33.23
CA LEU A 16 -37.96 18.69 31.91
C LEU A 16 -36.67 17.86 31.80
N LEU A 17 -36.72 16.77 31.05
CA LEU A 17 -35.50 16.12 30.52
C LEU A 17 -34.89 17.15 29.56
N ALA A 18 -33.92 17.91 30.03
CA ALA A 18 -33.00 18.62 29.18
C ALA A 18 -32.14 17.57 28.49
N CYS A 19 -32.37 17.32 27.18
CA CYS A 19 -31.35 16.75 26.36
C CYS A 19 -30.16 17.69 26.41
N SER A 20 -29.09 17.29 27.09
CA SER A 20 -27.82 18.00 27.00
C SER A 20 -27.26 17.74 25.61
N ASP A 21 -27.34 18.74 24.73
CA ASP A 21 -26.57 18.84 23.52
C ASP A 21 -25.10 19.17 23.86
N ASP A 22 -24.49 18.36 24.72
CA ASP A 22 -23.06 18.45 24.93
C ASP A 22 -22.36 17.99 23.63
N PRO A 23 -21.43 18.78 23.08
CA PRO A 23 -20.63 18.32 21.94
C PRO A 23 -19.93 17.02 22.33
N PRO A 24 -19.76 16.07 21.39
CA PRO A 24 -19.11 14.80 21.68
C PRO A 24 -17.75 15.06 22.32
N LYS A 25 -17.45 14.35 23.40
CA LYS A 25 -16.17 14.48 24.09
C LYS A 25 -15.04 14.14 23.14
N ASP A 26 -13.90 14.83 23.22
CA ASP A 26 -12.71 14.61 22.36
C ASP A 26 -12.34 13.14 22.18
N THR A 27 -12.54 12.31 23.20
CA THR A 27 -12.33 10.86 23.16
C THR A 27 -13.29 10.14 22.21
N ASP A 28 -14.57 10.54 22.13
CA ASP A 28 -15.56 9.92 21.25
C ASP A 28 -15.34 10.33 19.79
N MET A 29 -14.91 11.56 19.57
CA MET A 29 -14.62 12.08 18.24
C MET A 29 -13.37 11.41 17.65
N ARG A 30 -12.32 11.23 18.46
CA ARG A 30 -11.11 10.54 18.07
C ARG A 30 -11.37 9.07 17.72
N SER A 31 -12.10 8.34 18.55
CA SER A 31 -12.46 6.94 18.28
C SER A 31 -13.34 6.80 17.03
N THR A 32 -14.20 7.78 16.77
CA THR A 32 -15.04 7.82 15.56
C THR A 32 -14.20 8.08 14.32
N THR A 33 -13.24 9.00 14.37
CA THR A 33 -12.28 9.25 13.26
C THR A 33 -11.47 8.01 12.93
N GLU A 34 -10.89 7.36 13.94
CA GLU A 34 -10.12 6.13 13.78
C GLU A 34 -10.97 5.00 13.14
N LEU A 35 -12.25 4.90 13.53
CA LEU A 35 -13.18 3.95 12.91
C LEU A 35 -13.41 4.23 11.43
N TYR A 36 -13.59 5.49 11.02
CA TYR A 36 -13.76 5.86 9.62
C TYR A 36 -12.46 5.58 8.81
N VAL A 37 -11.29 5.87 9.37
CA VAL A 37 -10.01 5.50 8.73
C VAL A 37 -9.93 4.00 8.51
N LEU A 38 -10.19 3.19 9.55
CA LEU A 38 -10.16 1.73 9.44
C LEU A 38 -11.13 1.21 8.38
N LYS A 39 -12.38 1.70 8.36
CA LYS A 39 -13.38 1.34 7.35
C LYS A 39 -12.93 1.71 5.95
N GLY A 40 -12.43 2.94 5.77
CA GLY A 40 -11.93 3.41 4.49
C GLY A 40 -10.78 2.56 3.95
N VAL A 41 -9.80 2.22 4.80
CA VAL A 41 -8.69 1.31 4.42
C VAL A 41 -9.22 -0.07 4.03
N LYS A 42 -10.15 -0.63 4.80
CA LYS A 42 -10.76 -1.93 4.49
C LYS A 42 -11.55 -1.93 3.17
N TYR A 43 -12.25 -0.84 2.87
CA TYR A 43 -12.92 -0.68 1.58
C TYR A 43 -11.93 -0.52 0.43
N MET A 44 -10.81 0.18 0.64
CA MET A 44 -9.73 0.20 -0.36
C MET A 44 -9.19 -1.19 -0.66
N GLU A 45 -8.95 -2.02 0.37
CA GLU A 45 -8.46 -3.40 0.20
C GLU A 45 -9.44 -4.26 -0.60
N SER A 46 -10.74 -4.06 -0.40
CA SER A 46 -11.79 -4.75 -1.14
C SER A 46 -12.11 -4.15 -2.52
N GLY A 47 -11.37 -3.12 -2.97
CA GLY A 47 -11.56 -2.46 -4.26
C GLY A 47 -12.76 -1.51 -4.32
N ARG A 48 -13.45 -1.26 -3.21
CA ARG A 48 -14.62 -0.37 -3.12
C ARG A 48 -14.18 1.08 -2.91
N LEU A 49 -13.50 1.65 -3.91
CA LEU A 49 -12.79 2.92 -3.78
C LEU A 49 -13.69 4.12 -3.52
N ASP A 50 -14.93 4.13 -4.07
CA ASP A 50 -15.88 5.22 -3.83
C ASP A 50 -16.37 5.26 -2.38
N VAL A 51 -16.62 4.09 -1.78
CA VAL A 51 -17.02 4.00 -0.36
C VAL A 51 -15.84 4.34 0.54
N ALA A 52 -14.64 3.86 0.19
CA ALA A 52 -13.42 4.21 0.91
C ALA A 52 -13.21 5.73 0.95
N ARG A 53 -13.48 6.43 -0.18
CA ARG A 53 -13.36 7.89 -0.25
C ARG A 53 -14.31 8.58 0.72
N GLN A 54 -15.58 8.18 0.74
CA GLN A 54 -16.58 8.77 1.65
C GLN A 54 -16.18 8.62 3.12
N ASP A 55 -15.75 7.42 3.52
CA ASP A 55 -15.33 7.18 4.90
C ASP A 55 -14.05 7.98 5.25
N LEU A 56 -13.05 8.03 4.37
CA LEU A 56 -11.81 8.76 4.64
C LEU A 56 -12.00 10.28 4.61
N GLU A 57 -12.82 10.82 3.70
CA GLU A 57 -13.19 12.23 3.67
C GLU A 57 -13.94 12.59 4.97
N ARG A 58 -14.83 11.70 5.44
CA ARG A 58 -15.50 11.89 6.73
C ARG A 58 -14.55 11.87 7.92
N ALA A 59 -13.53 11.04 7.90
CA ALA A 59 -12.48 11.03 8.93
C ALA A 59 -11.75 12.39 9.00
N VAL A 60 -11.39 12.97 7.85
CA VAL A 60 -10.73 14.29 7.78
C VAL A 60 -11.66 15.42 8.18
N GLU A 61 -12.97 15.34 7.87
CA GLU A 61 -13.95 16.32 8.33
C GLU A 61 -14.11 16.33 9.87
N LEU A 62 -13.98 15.15 10.50
CA LEU A 62 -14.05 15.03 11.95
C LEU A 62 -12.76 15.50 12.65
N ASP A 63 -11.62 15.24 12.05
CA ASP A 63 -10.30 15.63 12.56
C ASP A 63 -9.34 15.95 11.40
N ASP A 64 -9.24 17.24 11.06
CA ASP A 64 -8.39 17.77 9.98
C ASP A 64 -6.87 17.70 10.29
N LYS A 65 -6.51 17.25 11.50
CA LYS A 65 -5.13 17.03 11.94
C LYS A 65 -4.76 15.54 12.01
N ASN A 66 -5.67 14.66 11.66
CA ASN A 66 -5.41 13.23 11.68
C ASN A 66 -4.49 12.84 10.52
N ALA A 67 -3.21 12.67 10.82
CA ALA A 67 -2.20 12.32 9.83
C ALA A 67 -2.46 10.96 9.14
N GLU A 68 -3.07 10.00 9.85
CA GLU A 68 -3.41 8.69 9.29
C GLU A 68 -4.52 8.79 8.26
N ALA A 69 -5.58 9.59 8.52
CA ALA A 69 -6.66 9.85 7.58
C ALA A 69 -6.14 10.48 6.29
N HIS A 70 -5.32 11.53 6.40
CA HIS A 70 -4.69 12.17 5.25
C HIS A 70 -3.77 11.22 4.48
N ASN A 71 -2.95 10.41 5.17
CA ASN A 71 -2.10 9.42 4.51
C ASN A 71 -2.93 8.38 3.76
N ALA A 72 -4.02 7.88 4.35
CA ALA A 72 -4.94 6.95 3.70
C ALA A 72 -5.64 7.56 2.49
N LEU A 73 -6.07 8.84 2.56
CA LEU A 73 -6.60 9.57 1.41
C LEU A 73 -5.55 9.72 0.29
N GLY A 74 -4.30 10.01 0.63
CA GLY A 74 -3.22 10.07 -0.34
C GLY A 74 -3.07 8.76 -1.11
N VAL A 75 -3.05 7.62 -0.40
CA VAL A 75 -3.01 6.27 -1.02
C VAL A 75 -4.25 6.01 -1.86
N LEU A 76 -5.43 6.40 -1.40
CA LEU A 76 -6.67 6.27 -2.16
C LEU A 76 -6.64 7.07 -3.46
N PHE A 77 -6.19 8.33 -3.42
CA PHE A 77 -6.10 9.17 -4.61
C PHE A 77 -5.09 8.63 -5.64
N GLU A 78 -3.99 8.01 -5.21
CA GLU A 78 -3.12 7.27 -6.14
C GLU A 78 -3.88 6.14 -6.85
N ARG A 79 -4.66 5.34 -6.11
CA ARG A 79 -5.47 4.26 -6.71
C ARG A 79 -6.56 4.76 -7.64
N LEU A 80 -7.08 5.97 -7.42
CA LEU A 80 -8.04 6.66 -8.27
C LEU A 80 -7.39 7.39 -9.45
N ASN A 81 -6.07 7.26 -9.63
CA ASN A 81 -5.28 7.97 -10.65
C ASN A 81 -5.42 9.51 -10.55
N ARG A 82 -5.40 10.03 -9.31
CA ARG A 82 -5.47 11.45 -8.97
C ARG A 82 -4.19 11.89 -8.22
N PRO A 83 -3.05 11.93 -8.90
CA PRO A 83 -1.76 12.14 -8.26
C PRO A 83 -1.59 13.52 -7.61
N GLU A 84 -2.26 14.56 -8.13
CA GLU A 84 -2.20 15.92 -7.55
C GLU A 84 -2.91 15.97 -6.19
N ASP A 85 -4.04 15.29 -6.06
CA ASP A 85 -4.76 15.18 -4.79
C ASP A 85 -3.96 14.34 -3.79
N ALA A 86 -3.36 13.24 -4.23
CA ALA A 86 -2.47 12.43 -3.38
C ALA A 86 -1.28 13.25 -2.86
N GLU A 87 -0.65 14.04 -3.73
CA GLU A 87 0.46 14.94 -3.36
C GLU A 87 0.05 15.94 -2.29
N LYS A 88 -1.16 16.53 -2.40
CA LYS A 88 -1.71 17.46 -1.41
C LYS A 88 -1.86 16.80 -0.05
N GLU A 89 -2.42 15.60 -0.02
CA GLU A 89 -2.64 14.87 1.23
C GLU A 89 -1.31 14.46 1.90
N TYR A 90 -0.34 13.94 1.15
CA TYR A 90 0.97 13.62 1.71
C TYR A 90 1.73 14.85 2.23
N LYS A 91 1.64 15.99 1.53
CA LYS A 91 2.18 17.26 2.04
C LYS A 91 1.51 17.70 3.34
N ARG A 92 0.19 17.51 3.44
CA ARG A 92 -0.54 17.79 4.69
C ARG A 92 -0.03 16.95 5.84
N VAL A 93 0.15 15.63 5.62
CA VAL A 93 0.73 14.74 6.64
C VAL A 93 2.09 15.23 7.09
N LEU A 94 3.01 15.53 6.16
CA LEU A 94 4.36 15.97 6.51
C LEU A 94 4.42 17.37 7.14
N THR A 95 3.36 18.18 6.96
CA THR A 95 3.21 19.45 7.69
C THR A 95 2.75 19.22 9.13
N LEU A 96 1.92 18.20 9.36
CA LEU A 96 1.43 17.84 10.69
C LEU A 96 2.49 17.06 11.50
N ASP A 97 3.25 16.21 10.82
CA ASP A 97 4.28 15.34 11.38
C ASP A 97 5.39 15.12 10.33
N GLU A 98 6.46 15.90 10.42
CA GLU A 98 7.63 15.78 9.53
C GLU A 98 8.31 14.40 9.63
N GLY A 99 8.16 13.71 10.76
CA GLY A 99 8.68 12.38 11.04
C GLY A 99 7.80 11.25 10.54
N ASN A 100 6.71 11.53 9.84
CA ASN A 100 5.82 10.48 9.35
C ASN A 100 6.44 9.67 8.22
N TYR A 101 7.15 8.63 8.60
CA TYR A 101 7.88 7.77 7.66
C TYR A 101 6.98 7.09 6.63
N ALA A 102 5.73 6.74 7.00
CA ALA A 102 4.79 6.12 6.07
C ALA A 102 4.41 7.09 4.95
N ALA A 103 4.04 8.32 5.29
CA ALA A 103 3.71 9.35 4.31
C ALA A 103 4.94 9.74 3.48
N MET A 104 6.12 9.85 4.11
CA MET A 104 7.37 10.14 3.39
C MET A 104 7.69 9.07 2.35
N ASN A 105 7.51 7.79 2.69
CA ASN A 105 7.72 6.67 1.76
C ASN A 105 6.70 6.67 0.62
N ASN A 106 5.42 6.89 0.92
CA ASN A 106 4.35 6.96 -0.06
C ASN A 106 4.54 8.15 -1.01
N TYR A 107 4.89 9.31 -0.46
CA TYR A 107 5.16 10.49 -1.28
C TYR A 107 6.39 10.31 -2.19
N GLY A 108 7.48 9.70 -1.69
CA GLY A 108 8.62 9.35 -2.53
C GLY A 108 8.24 8.44 -3.70
N ARG A 109 7.38 7.47 -3.45
CA ARG A 109 6.86 6.58 -4.50
C ARG A 109 6.00 7.34 -5.51
N LEU A 110 5.14 8.25 -5.06
CA LEU A 110 4.34 9.13 -5.93
C LEU A 110 5.25 10.03 -6.78
N GLU A 111 6.24 10.71 -6.18
CA GLU A 111 7.20 11.54 -6.91
C GLU A 111 7.96 10.73 -7.98
N CYS A 112 8.34 9.50 -7.65
CA CYS A 112 8.97 8.59 -8.61
C CYS A 112 8.06 8.29 -9.81
N SER A 113 6.78 7.98 -9.56
CA SER A 113 5.80 7.69 -10.62
C SER A 113 5.53 8.89 -11.54
N GLN A 114 5.73 10.10 -11.01
CA GLN A 114 5.64 11.36 -11.76
C GLN A 114 6.95 11.73 -12.48
N GLY A 115 7.99 10.89 -12.43
CA GLY A 115 9.30 11.17 -13.02
C GLY A 115 10.16 12.16 -12.21
N LYS A 116 9.72 12.56 -11.02
CA LYS A 116 10.47 13.44 -10.09
C LYS A 116 11.53 12.64 -9.32
N TYR A 117 12.39 11.92 -10.06
CA TYR A 117 13.30 10.91 -9.49
C TYR A 117 14.23 11.45 -8.39
N ASP A 118 14.78 12.65 -8.57
CA ASP A 118 15.73 13.19 -7.61
C ASP A 118 15.05 13.60 -6.28
N LEU A 119 13.77 14.01 -6.32
CA LEU A 119 12.98 14.27 -5.12
C LEU A 119 12.66 12.95 -4.39
N ALA A 120 12.20 11.97 -5.13
CA ALA A 120 11.90 10.64 -4.60
C ALA A 120 13.13 10.02 -3.91
N MET A 121 14.30 10.05 -4.58
CA MET A 121 15.52 9.48 -4.04
C MET A 121 15.99 10.20 -2.76
N ARG A 122 15.84 11.53 -2.66
CA ARG A 122 16.12 12.24 -1.40
C ARG A 122 15.23 11.77 -0.26
N ARG A 123 13.93 11.54 -0.50
CA ARG A 123 13.02 11.01 0.54
C ARG A 123 13.41 9.61 0.97
N PHE A 124 13.68 8.73 0.00
CA PHE A 124 14.11 7.37 0.33
C PHE A 124 15.42 7.37 1.10
N GLN A 125 16.37 8.24 0.76
CA GLN A 125 17.65 8.34 1.49
C GLN A 125 17.45 8.76 2.96
N ILE A 126 16.57 9.75 3.23
CA ILE A 126 16.21 10.12 4.61
C ILE A 126 15.67 8.92 5.39
N LEU A 127 14.80 8.12 4.76
CA LEU A 127 14.24 6.91 5.38
C LEU A 127 15.32 5.83 5.62
N ILE A 128 16.20 5.60 4.65
CA ILE A 128 17.27 4.60 4.73
C ILE A 128 18.25 4.95 5.84
N ASP A 129 18.59 6.23 6.01
CA ASP A 129 19.55 6.69 7.00
C ASP A 129 18.94 6.81 8.41
N SER A 130 17.61 6.82 8.51
CA SER A 130 16.92 6.95 9.79
C SER A 130 16.99 5.65 10.61
N LYS A 131 17.60 5.72 11.79
CA LYS A 131 17.61 4.61 12.76
C LYS A 131 16.24 4.33 13.39
N LEU A 132 15.30 5.28 13.26
CA LEU A 132 13.95 5.18 13.83
C LEU A 132 12.96 4.58 12.84
N TYR A 133 13.32 4.52 11.56
CA TYR A 133 12.44 3.90 10.56
C TYR A 133 12.46 2.38 10.68
N PRO A 134 11.32 1.74 11.01
CA PRO A 134 11.31 0.32 11.37
C PRO A 134 11.47 -0.63 10.16
N THR A 135 11.27 -0.12 8.92
CA THR A 135 11.23 -0.94 7.70
C THR A 135 12.14 -0.40 6.59
N PRO A 136 13.45 -0.22 6.81
CA PRO A 136 14.34 0.39 5.83
C PRO A 136 14.43 -0.40 4.52
N TRP A 137 14.22 -1.72 4.54
CA TRP A 137 14.12 -2.55 3.33
C TRP A 137 12.99 -2.12 2.39
N LEU A 138 11.91 -1.52 2.92
CA LEU A 138 10.80 -1.02 2.12
C LEU A 138 11.24 0.23 1.32
N ALA A 139 11.90 1.19 1.98
CA ALA A 139 12.45 2.37 1.32
C ALA A 139 13.54 1.99 0.30
N LEU A 140 14.41 1.04 0.64
CA LEU A 140 15.43 0.50 -0.27
C LEU A 140 14.78 -0.15 -1.50
N THR A 141 13.71 -0.91 -1.32
CA THR A 141 12.99 -1.52 -2.45
C THR A 141 12.38 -0.45 -3.36
N ASN A 142 11.72 0.56 -2.77
CA ASN A 142 11.14 1.67 -3.53
C ASN A 142 12.22 2.52 -4.24
N ALA A 143 13.38 2.74 -3.60
CA ALA A 143 14.53 3.37 -4.24
C ALA A 143 15.04 2.55 -5.43
N GLY A 144 15.10 1.23 -5.30
CA GLY A 144 15.47 0.33 -6.39
C GLY A 144 14.50 0.39 -7.56
N LEU A 145 13.19 0.37 -7.29
CA LEU A 145 12.15 0.51 -8.31
C LEU A 145 12.23 1.89 -9.00
N CYS A 146 12.50 2.92 -8.22
CA CYS A 146 12.66 4.28 -8.75
C CYS A 146 13.92 4.41 -9.62
N ALA A 147 15.04 3.84 -9.21
CA ALA A 147 16.26 3.79 -10.00
C ALA A 147 16.04 3.03 -11.33
N LYS A 148 15.31 1.91 -11.30
CA LYS A 148 14.91 1.18 -12.51
C LYS A 148 14.07 2.07 -13.45
N SER A 149 13.09 2.79 -12.92
CA SER A 149 12.23 3.70 -13.69
C SER A 149 13.03 4.88 -14.28
N LYS A 150 14.08 5.34 -13.60
CA LYS A 150 15.05 6.33 -14.09
C LYS A 150 15.98 5.77 -15.18
N GLY A 151 16.02 4.46 -15.37
CA GLY A 151 16.88 3.78 -16.36
C GLY A 151 18.20 3.26 -15.81
N SER A 152 18.44 3.32 -14.48
CA SER A 152 19.65 2.79 -13.86
C SER A 152 19.44 1.39 -13.30
N ALA A 153 19.65 0.36 -14.12
CA ALA A 153 19.55 -1.04 -13.69
C ALA A 153 20.58 -1.40 -12.61
N VAL A 154 21.78 -0.79 -12.66
CA VAL A 154 22.87 -1.04 -11.69
C VAL A 154 22.48 -0.52 -10.29
N ASP A 155 21.98 0.71 -10.22
CA ASP A 155 21.52 1.26 -8.95
C ASP A 155 20.30 0.50 -8.43
N ALA A 156 19.37 0.13 -9.31
CA ALA A 156 18.20 -0.67 -8.97
C ALA A 156 18.61 -1.98 -8.29
N GLU A 157 19.53 -2.74 -8.89
CA GLU A 157 20.04 -3.99 -8.33
C GLU A 157 20.71 -3.75 -6.98
N THR A 158 21.51 -2.69 -6.86
CA THR A 158 22.23 -2.34 -5.63
C THR A 158 21.24 -2.09 -4.48
N TYR A 159 20.21 -1.27 -4.70
CA TYR A 159 19.22 -0.98 -3.67
C TYR A 159 18.39 -2.21 -3.29
N LEU A 160 17.97 -3.01 -4.28
CA LEU A 160 17.19 -4.23 -4.02
C LEU A 160 17.99 -5.28 -3.24
N ARG A 161 19.29 -5.44 -3.55
CA ARG A 161 20.18 -6.34 -2.78
C ARG A 161 20.36 -5.85 -1.35
N LYS A 162 20.57 -4.56 -1.13
CA LYS A 162 20.61 -3.97 0.24
C LYS A 162 19.31 -4.19 1.00
N ALA A 163 18.16 -4.15 0.34
CA ALA A 163 16.88 -4.49 0.98
C ALA A 163 16.87 -5.92 1.48
N LEU A 164 17.41 -6.88 0.71
CA LEU A 164 17.50 -8.29 1.08
C LEU A 164 18.63 -8.60 2.08
N GLU A 165 19.64 -7.75 2.22
CA GLU A 165 20.63 -7.85 3.30
C GLU A 165 19.96 -7.59 4.66
N ILE A 166 19.00 -6.66 4.73
CA ILE A 166 18.27 -6.31 5.95
C ILE A 166 17.11 -7.30 6.18
N ASN A 167 16.33 -7.57 5.14
CA ASN A 167 15.21 -8.53 5.18
C ASN A 167 15.33 -9.56 4.06
N PRO A 168 16.04 -10.69 4.30
CA PRO A 168 16.30 -11.70 3.28
C PRO A 168 15.04 -12.33 2.66
N ASN A 169 13.92 -12.29 3.37
CA ASN A 169 12.65 -12.90 2.99
C ASN A 169 11.60 -11.86 2.60
N PHE A 170 12.01 -10.72 2.03
CA PHE A 170 11.08 -9.70 1.55
C PHE A 170 10.64 -9.99 0.11
N PRO A 171 9.40 -10.50 -0.12
CA PRO A 171 8.97 -10.99 -1.43
C PRO A 171 9.02 -9.93 -2.53
N PRO A 172 8.63 -8.65 -2.31
CA PRO A 172 8.73 -7.64 -3.36
C PRO A 172 10.14 -7.47 -3.91
N ALA A 173 11.17 -7.41 -3.05
CA ALA A 173 12.55 -7.27 -3.50
C ALA A 173 13.06 -8.52 -4.24
N LEU A 174 12.64 -9.73 -3.80
CA LEU A 174 12.97 -10.98 -4.47
C LEU A 174 12.39 -11.03 -5.88
N LEU A 175 11.12 -10.67 -6.04
CA LEU A 175 10.46 -10.68 -7.35
C LEU A 175 11.08 -9.67 -8.30
N GLU A 176 11.36 -8.46 -7.83
CA GLU A 176 11.98 -7.42 -8.65
C GLU A 176 13.42 -7.76 -9.03
N LEU A 177 14.19 -8.40 -8.14
CA LEU A 177 15.52 -8.91 -8.50
C LEU A 177 15.46 -10.06 -9.51
N ALA A 178 14.50 -10.98 -9.36
CA ALA A 178 14.29 -12.04 -10.35
C ALA A 178 14.03 -11.45 -11.74
N LYS A 179 13.16 -10.45 -11.82
CA LYS A 179 12.81 -9.74 -13.04
C LYS A 179 14.00 -8.96 -13.62
N LEU A 180 14.67 -8.17 -12.79
CA LEU A 180 15.80 -7.35 -13.21
C LEU A 180 16.98 -8.20 -13.72
N THR A 181 17.30 -9.29 -13.00
CA THR A 181 18.38 -10.19 -13.39
C THR A 181 18.05 -11.01 -14.64
N LEU A 182 16.76 -11.34 -14.85
CA LEU A 182 16.30 -11.93 -16.12
C LEU A 182 16.48 -10.95 -17.28
N GLU A 183 16.04 -9.70 -17.11
CA GLU A 183 16.16 -8.61 -18.10
C GLU A 183 17.64 -8.35 -18.47
N ASN A 184 18.55 -8.49 -17.50
CA ASN A 184 19.99 -8.30 -17.67
C ASN A 184 20.72 -9.56 -18.19
N GLY A 185 20.03 -10.66 -18.50
CA GLY A 185 20.63 -11.91 -18.99
C GLY A 185 21.29 -12.77 -17.90
N ASN A 186 21.16 -12.40 -16.63
CA ASN A 186 21.70 -13.19 -15.51
C ASN A 186 20.67 -14.24 -15.04
N TYR A 187 20.45 -15.24 -15.90
CA TYR A 187 19.37 -16.22 -15.74
C TYR A 187 19.49 -17.10 -14.49
N LEU A 188 20.72 -17.44 -14.08
CA LEU A 188 20.93 -18.24 -12.86
C LEU A 188 20.53 -17.45 -11.61
N SER A 189 20.85 -16.16 -11.55
CA SER A 189 20.40 -15.28 -10.47
C SER A 189 18.89 -15.10 -10.48
N ALA A 190 18.29 -14.92 -11.66
CA ALA A 190 16.84 -14.81 -11.81
C ALA A 190 16.13 -16.05 -11.24
N ARG A 191 16.60 -17.25 -11.57
CA ARG A 191 16.12 -18.51 -11.00
C ARG A 191 16.25 -18.54 -9.49
N ALA A 192 17.42 -18.18 -8.96
CA ALA A 192 17.68 -18.23 -7.52
C ALA A 192 16.75 -17.29 -6.73
N PHE A 193 16.54 -16.06 -7.21
CA PHE A 193 15.60 -15.12 -6.57
C PHE A 193 14.15 -15.58 -6.69
N LEU A 194 13.75 -16.11 -7.85
CA LEU A 194 12.41 -16.62 -8.06
C LEU A 194 12.10 -17.82 -7.16
N GLN A 195 13.01 -18.77 -7.03
CA GLN A 195 12.85 -19.92 -6.13
C GLN A 195 12.68 -19.47 -4.69
N ARG A 196 13.47 -18.48 -4.21
CA ARG A 196 13.28 -17.92 -2.86
C ARG A 196 11.91 -17.26 -2.72
N TYR A 197 11.47 -16.49 -3.70
CA TYR A 197 10.13 -15.88 -3.71
C TYR A 197 9.03 -16.95 -3.58
N GLU A 198 9.11 -18.04 -4.34
CA GLU A 198 8.13 -19.12 -4.38
C GLU A 198 8.02 -19.91 -3.06
N THR A 199 9.05 -19.89 -2.21
CA THR A 199 8.96 -20.45 -0.87
C THR A 199 8.11 -19.62 0.10
N LEU A 200 7.86 -18.35 -0.21
CA LEU A 200 7.23 -17.38 0.68
C LEU A 200 5.81 -17.01 0.25
N ILE A 201 5.55 -17.00 -1.05
CA ILE A 201 4.32 -16.47 -1.63
C ILE A 201 3.75 -17.45 -2.63
N GLN A 202 2.42 -17.55 -2.67
CA GLN A 202 1.73 -18.32 -3.71
C GLN A 202 2.06 -17.72 -5.10
N PRO A 203 2.18 -18.56 -6.12
CA PRO A 203 2.52 -18.09 -7.46
C PRO A 203 1.54 -17.03 -7.97
N THR A 204 2.10 -16.02 -8.60
CA THR A 204 1.36 -14.98 -9.32
C THR A 204 1.53 -15.18 -10.83
N PRO A 205 0.65 -14.61 -11.68
CA PRO A 205 0.85 -14.65 -13.13
C PRO A 205 2.24 -14.16 -13.55
N GLU A 206 2.71 -13.07 -12.94
CA GLU A 206 4.01 -12.47 -13.21
C GLU A 206 5.16 -13.41 -12.82
N SER A 207 5.13 -13.98 -11.59
CA SER A 207 6.20 -14.90 -11.15
C SER A 207 6.30 -16.15 -12.02
N LEU A 208 5.15 -16.71 -12.44
CA LEU A 208 5.13 -17.86 -13.33
C LEU A 208 5.68 -17.52 -14.73
N LEU A 209 5.37 -16.32 -15.25
CA LEU A 209 5.94 -15.89 -16.53
C LEU A 209 7.45 -15.67 -16.44
N ILE A 210 7.96 -15.08 -15.35
CA ILE A 210 9.40 -14.98 -15.09
C ILE A 210 10.03 -16.38 -15.08
N GLY A 211 9.39 -17.36 -14.44
CA GLY A 211 9.85 -18.75 -14.45
C GLY A 211 9.93 -19.34 -15.85
N VAL A 212 8.87 -19.17 -16.68
CA VAL A 212 8.89 -19.62 -18.09
C VAL A 212 10.08 -19.01 -18.83
N GLN A 213 10.27 -17.69 -18.75
CA GLN A 213 11.31 -16.99 -19.50
C GLN A 213 12.71 -17.35 -19.02
N THR A 214 12.90 -17.47 -17.70
CA THR A 214 14.18 -17.85 -17.09
C THR A 214 14.60 -19.26 -17.51
N GLU A 215 13.69 -20.23 -17.43
CA GLU A 215 13.99 -21.61 -17.76
C GLU A 215 14.19 -21.82 -19.28
N GLN A 216 13.44 -21.09 -20.12
CA GLN A 216 13.69 -21.07 -21.56
C GLN A 216 15.09 -20.53 -21.90
N ALA A 217 15.47 -19.40 -21.27
CA ALA A 217 16.79 -18.80 -21.49
C ALA A 217 17.95 -19.68 -21.01
N LEU A 218 17.70 -20.54 -20.02
CA LEU A 218 18.66 -21.55 -19.53
C LEU A 218 18.64 -22.83 -20.34
N GLY A 219 17.78 -22.98 -21.34
CA GLY A 219 17.67 -24.21 -22.15
C GLY A 219 16.88 -25.33 -21.45
N ASN A 220 16.21 -25.08 -20.33
CA ASN A 220 15.47 -26.09 -19.57
C ASN A 220 14.01 -26.15 -20.01
N SER A 221 13.77 -26.71 -21.20
CA SER A 221 12.45 -26.74 -21.82
C SER A 221 11.38 -27.42 -20.94
N LYS A 222 11.75 -28.50 -20.24
CA LYS A 222 10.81 -29.22 -19.36
C LYS A 222 10.31 -28.36 -18.20
N GLU A 223 11.20 -27.65 -17.56
CA GLU A 223 10.90 -26.75 -16.44
C GLU A 223 10.10 -25.53 -16.94
N ALA A 224 10.48 -24.98 -18.09
CA ALA A 224 9.72 -23.89 -18.73
C ALA A 224 8.28 -24.31 -19.05
N ASP A 225 8.08 -25.53 -19.56
CA ASP A 225 6.75 -26.08 -19.85
C ASP A 225 5.94 -26.33 -18.57
N ALA A 226 6.58 -26.74 -17.49
CA ALA A 226 5.91 -26.88 -16.18
C ALA A 226 5.38 -25.53 -15.67
N TYR A 227 6.19 -24.47 -15.73
CA TYR A 227 5.78 -23.11 -15.38
C TYR A 227 4.64 -22.63 -16.30
N ARG A 228 4.75 -22.85 -17.61
CA ARG A 228 3.73 -22.45 -18.60
C ARG A 228 2.40 -23.15 -18.33
N LYS A 229 2.44 -24.47 -18.12
CA LYS A 229 1.24 -25.26 -17.81
C LYS A 229 0.57 -24.76 -16.54
N LYS A 230 1.34 -24.49 -15.48
CA LYS A 230 0.81 -23.94 -14.22
C LYS A 230 0.17 -22.56 -14.45
N LEU A 231 0.81 -21.68 -15.21
CA LEU A 231 0.28 -20.36 -15.55
C LEU A 231 -1.04 -20.46 -16.32
N GLN A 232 -1.15 -21.36 -17.28
CA GLN A 232 -2.38 -21.54 -18.08
C GLN A 232 -3.52 -22.20 -17.31
N ILE A 233 -3.24 -23.07 -16.34
CA ILE A 233 -4.24 -23.75 -15.53
C ILE A 233 -4.77 -22.81 -14.43
N VAL A 234 -3.85 -22.13 -13.72
CA VAL A 234 -4.22 -21.33 -12.55
C VAL A 234 -4.71 -19.93 -12.94
N PHE A 235 -4.17 -19.37 -14.02
CA PHE A 235 -4.46 -17.99 -14.46
C PHE A 235 -4.73 -17.90 -15.97
N PRO A 236 -5.73 -18.66 -16.50
CA PRO A 236 -5.94 -18.83 -17.95
C PRO A 236 -6.19 -17.52 -18.71
N ASP A 237 -6.79 -16.53 -18.05
CA ASP A 237 -7.21 -15.26 -18.65
C ASP A 237 -6.22 -14.10 -18.39
N SER A 238 -5.09 -14.39 -17.71
CA SER A 238 -4.09 -13.37 -17.45
C SER A 238 -3.34 -12.98 -18.75
N LYS A 239 -2.90 -11.71 -18.79
CA LYS A 239 -2.04 -11.22 -19.89
C LYS A 239 -0.74 -12.01 -20.01
N GLU A 240 -0.24 -12.53 -18.90
CA GLU A 240 0.95 -13.37 -18.82
C GLU A 240 0.73 -14.73 -19.48
N ALA A 241 -0.43 -15.36 -19.25
CA ALA A 241 -0.79 -16.61 -19.89
C ALA A 241 -0.92 -16.45 -21.41
N LEU A 242 -1.53 -15.35 -21.87
CA LEU A 242 -1.63 -15.02 -23.28
C LEU A 242 -0.27 -14.78 -23.92
N ARG A 243 0.66 -14.10 -23.24
CA ARG A 243 2.05 -13.90 -23.69
C ARG A 243 2.81 -15.20 -23.81
N SER A 244 2.67 -16.09 -22.81
CA SER A 244 3.36 -17.38 -22.77
C SER A 244 2.97 -18.32 -23.91
N ARG A 245 1.74 -18.22 -24.44
CA ARG A 245 1.25 -18.98 -25.63
C ARG A 245 1.92 -18.50 -26.90
N LYS A 246 2.06 -17.17 -27.08
CA LYS A 246 2.66 -16.58 -28.29
C LYS A 246 4.14 -16.92 -28.45
N SER A 247 4.89 -16.96 -27.35
CA SER A 247 6.31 -17.31 -27.36
C SER A 247 6.58 -18.78 -27.70
N HIS A 248 5.59 -19.68 -27.58
CA HIS A 248 5.72 -21.10 -27.90
C HIS A 248 5.49 -21.41 -29.37
N VAL A 249 4.75 -20.56 -30.09
CA VAL A 249 4.40 -20.75 -31.52
C VAL A 249 5.51 -20.22 -32.45
N ALA A 250 6.46 -19.43 -31.93
CA ALA A 250 7.51 -18.76 -32.71
C ALA A 250 8.83 -19.57 -32.79
N HIS A 251 8.86 -20.79 -32.34
CA HIS A 251 9.96 -21.76 -32.45
C HIS A 251 9.48 -23.09 -33.08
#